data_be6161e38354e7b49b2c9b5c726bd3e3
#
_entry.id   be6161e38354e7b49b2c9b5c726bd3e3
#
_cell.length_a   1.000
_cell.length_b   1.000
_cell.length_c   1.000
_cell.angle_alpha   90.00
_cell.angle_beta   90.00
_cell.angle_gamma   90.00
#
_symmetry.space_group_name_H-M   'P 1'
#
loop_
_entity.id
_entity.type
_entity.pdbx_description
1 polymer ?
#
loop_
_entity_poly.entity_id
_entity_poly.type
_entity_poly.pdbx_seq_one_letter_code
_entity_poly.pdbx_strand_id
1 'polypeptide(L)'
;MIRTAITAAHTPAAGRLLRLLLNHPDVEVTAMTTTSPVLAGHPVTACHKGLDGDTDLRFSTSLPAYDRLDAIFAVDEIPAGLPDDLVAIALHKVDGWVYGLPELNRKPLVRGARHAFIPSAEATAVATPLLPLAANLMLKGPLKVTVEEGELDGELPQGTATEIGDALRALQSSFDGDIIIERRKGQWRRGTVVTTDVPCSVAVDEIDRLARDFFGDHNLTHIVSRQPMADDVATTAKSLVNYSACRNGIRVSAAIDGLLKGQASQAVHVMNLLHGLQEKTGLYLPASE
;
A
#
# COMPACT_ATOMS: atom_id res chain seq x y z
N MET A 1 -22.40 -5.84 -7.36
CA MET A 1 -21.10 -6.42 -7.02
C MET A 1 -20.10 -6.04 -8.09
N ILE A 2 -18.91 -5.64 -7.71
CA ILE A 2 -17.79 -5.28 -8.60
C ILE A 2 -17.14 -6.59 -9.06
N ARG A 3 -17.25 -6.91 -10.34
CA ARG A 3 -16.67 -8.12 -10.94
C ARG A 3 -15.19 -7.89 -11.20
N THR A 4 -14.34 -8.66 -10.55
CA THR A 4 -12.89 -8.45 -10.59
C THR A 4 -12.14 -9.63 -11.19
N ALA A 5 -11.01 -9.33 -11.83
CA ALA A 5 -10.02 -10.31 -12.23
C ALA A 5 -8.66 -10.00 -11.59
N ILE A 6 -7.86 -11.04 -11.33
CA ILE A 6 -6.50 -10.92 -10.82
C ILE A 6 -5.56 -11.60 -11.82
N THR A 7 -4.53 -10.87 -12.29
CA THR A 7 -3.49 -11.44 -13.16
C THR A 7 -2.32 -11.98 -12.34
N ALA A 8 -1.43 -12.76 -12.98
CA ALA A 8 -0.32 -13.45 -12.29
C ALA A 8 -0.77 -14.12 -10.98
N ALA A 9 -1.94 -14.72 -11.04
CA ALA A 9 -2.75 -15.12 -9.89
C ALA A 9 -2.11 -16.23 -9.03
N HIS A 10 -1.04 -16.85 -9.50
CA HIS A 10 -0.25 -17.86 -8.77
C HIS A 10 0.73 -17.25 -7.75
N THR A 11 0.94 -15.95 -7.77
CA THR A 11 1.91 -15.26 -6.90
C THR A 11 1.40 -15.10 -5.47
N PRO A 12 2.29 -15.01 -4.47
CA PRO A 12 1.88 -14.75 -3.08
C PRO A 12 1.10 -13.45 -2.90
N ALA A 13 1.41 -12.42 -3.69
CA ALA A 13 0.69 -11.14 -3.66
C ALA A 13 -0.77 -11.32 -4.09
N ALA A 14 -1.00 -12.05 -5.20
CA ALA A 14 -2.35 -12.37 -5.67
C ALA A 14 -3.14 -13.21 -4.66
N GLY A 15 -2.49 -14.14 -3.96
CA GLY A 15 -3.15 -14.93 -2.91
C GLY A 15 -3.58 -14.09 -1.71
N ARG A 16 -2.78 -13.11 -1.31
CA ARG A 16 -3.17 -12.15 -0.25
C ARG A 16 -4.33 -11.28 -0.68
N LEU A 17 -4.28 -10.80 -1.92
CA LEU A 17 -5.35 -9.99 -2.51
C LEU A 17 -6.66 -10.79 -2.60
N LEU A 18 -6.60 -12.03 -3.09
CA LEU A 18 -7.76 -12.91 -3.16
C LEU A 18 -8.44 -13.08 -1.80
N ARG A 19 -7.66 -13.32 -0.72
CA ARG A 19 -8.22 -13.44 0.65
C ARG A 19 -9.01 -12.22 1.09
N LEU A 20 -8.54 -11.03 0.76
CA LEU A 20 -9.23 -9.78 1.08
C LEU A 20 -10.52 -9.66 0.25
N LEU A 21 -10.45 -9.95 -1.04
CA LEU A 21 -11.58 -9.79 -1.96
C LEU A 21 -12.69 -10.83 -1.72
N LEU A 22 -12.35 -12.06 -1.33
CA LEU A 22 -13.35 -13.06 -0.94
C LEU A 22 -14.19 -12.64 0.28
N ASN A 23 -13.65 -11.80 1.15
CA ASN A 23 -14.34 -11.24 2.31
C ASN A 23 -14.91 -9.84 2.07
N HIS A 24 -14.80 -9.31 0.85
CA HIS A 24 -15.28 -7.97 0.53
C HIS A 24 -16.76 -8.01 0.14
N PRO A 25 -17.65 -7.23 0.82
CA PRO A 25 -19.09 -7.36 0.62
C PRO A 25 -19.58 -6.95 -0.78
N ASP A 26 -18.82 -6.08 -1.47
CA ASP A 26 -19.22 -5.50 -2.76
C ASP A 26 -18.44 -6.07 -3.95
N VAL A 27 -17.60 -7.09 -3.75
CA VAL A 27 -16.73 -7.64 -4.78
C VAL A 27 -17.03 -9.10 -5.08
N GLU A 28 -16.95 -9.46 -6.35
CA GLU A 28 -16.94 -10.84 -6.83
C GLU A 28 -15.65 -11.06 -7.65
N VAL A 29 -14.83 -12.02 -7.24
CA VAL A 29 -13.66 -12.43 -8.03
C VAL A 29 -14.13 -13.43 -9.10
N THR A 30 -14.13 -13.01 -10.35
CA THR A 30 -14.65 -13.80 -11.47
C THR A 30 -13.55 -14.52 -12.26
N ALA A 31 -12.29 -14.06 -12.14
CA ALA A 31 -11.17 -14.68 -12.86
C ALA A 31 -9.84 -14.56 -12.12
N MET A 32 -9.08 -15.63 -12.17
CA MET A 32 -7.71 -15.73 -11.66
C MET A 32 -6.81 -16.23 -12.80
N THR A 33 -6.06 -15.32 -13.46
CA THR A 33 -5.27 -15.72 -14.62
C THR A 33 -3.82 -16.02 -14.28
N THR A 34 -3.24 -16.99 -14.97
CA THR A 34 -1.83 -17.38 -14.82
C THR A 34 -1.18 -17.58 -16.19
N THR A 35 0.10 -17.21 -16.27
CA THR A 35 0.94 -17.53 -17.44
C THR A 35 1.51 -18.95 -17.40
N SER A 36 1.34 -19.66 -16.28
CA SER A 36 1.80 -21.04 -16.14
C SER A 36 0.81 -22.04 -16.73
N PRO A 37 1.15 -22.73 -17.84
CA PRO A 37 0.28 -23.75 -18.44
C PRO A 37 0.00 -24.92 -17.48
N VAL A 38 0.93 -25.20 -16.56
CA VAL A 38 0.80 -26.30 -15.59
C VAL A 38 -0.32 -26.02 -14.57
N LEU A 39 -0.56 -24.76 -14.25
CA LEU A 39 -1.59 -24.37 -13.29
C LEU A 39 -2.98 -24.19 -13.93
N ALA A 40 -3.05 -24.06 -15.24
CA ALA A 40 -4.33 -23.86 -15.96
C ALA A 40 -5.34 -24.96 -15.62
N GLY A 41 -6.55 -24.56 -15.21
CA GLY A 41 -7.62 -25.47 -14.80
C GLY A 41 -7.50 -26.04 -13.39
N HIS A 42 -6.34 -25.87 -12.70
CA HIS A 42 -6.19 -26.26 -11.31
C HIS A 42 -6.93 -25.29 -10.37
N PRO A 43 -7.43 -25.77 -9.21
CA PRO A 43 -8.01 -24.88 -8.20
C PRO A 43 -6.95 -23.90 -7.67
N VAL A 44 -7.36 -22.69 -7.34
CA VAL A 44 -6.44 -21.65 -6.82
C VAL A 44 -5.79 -22.06 -5.50
N THR A 45 -6.43 -22.97 -4.76
CA THR A 45 -5.90 -23.55 -3.51
C THR A 45 -4.64 -24.38 -3.72
N ALA A 46 -4.35 -24.81 -4.96
CA ALA A 46 -3.07 -25.47 -5.26
C ALA A 46 -1.84 -24.58 -4.96
N CYS A 47 -1.98 -23.26 -5.12
CA CYS A 47 -0.94 -22.28 -4.77
C CYS A 47 -1.24 -21.55 -3.45
N HIS A 48 -2.51 -21.28 -3.19
CA HIS A 48 -2.96 -20.45 -2.06
C HIS A 48 -3.56 -21.33 -0.96
N LYS A 49 -2.70 -22.04 -0.26
CA LYS A 49 -3.07 -22.90 0.86
C LYS A 49 -3.84 -22.12 1.93
N GLY A 50 -4.81 -22.75 2.55
CA GLY A 50 -5.70 -22.15 3.55
C GLY A 50 -6.84 -21.33 2.96
N LEU A 51 -7.14 -21.51 1.67
CA LEU A 51 -8.39 -21.10 1.02
C LEU A 51 -9.27 -22.32 0.65
N ASP A 52 -8.88 -23.48 1.13
CA ASP A 52 -9.66 -24.71 0.94
C ASP A 52 -11.03 -24.58 1.63
N GLY A 53 -12.09 -24.69 0.86
CA GLY A 53 -13.46 -24.49 1.34
C GLY A 53 -13.98 -23.06 1.23
N ASP A 54 -13.11 -22.08 0.97
CA ASP A 54 -13.53 -20.67 0.85
C ASP A 54 -13.86 -20.28 -0.61
N THR A 55 -13.34 -21.04 -1.59
CA THR A 55 -13.55 -20.76 -3.02
C THR A 55 -13.37 -21.97 -3.91
N ASP A 56 -14.16 -22.02 -5.00
CA ASP A 56 -14.02 -22.99 -6.08
C ASP A 56 -13.32 -22.42 -7.33
N LEU A 57 -12.73 -21.23 -7.23
CA LEU A 57 -12.03 -20.58 -8.33
C LEU A 57 -10.87 -21.45 -8.88
N ARG A 58 -10.72 -21.41 -10.19
CA ARG A 58 -9.64 -22.10 -10.89
C ARG A 58 -8.79 -21.12 -11.69
N PHE A 59 -7.53 -21.45 -11.86
CA PHE A 59 -6.66 -20.68 -12.74
C PHE A 59 -7.10 -20.82 -14.19
N SER A 60 -7.14 -19.70 -14.92
CA SER A 60 -7.33 -19.65 -16.35
C SER A 60 -6.09 -19.04 -17.04
N THR A 61 -5.91 -19.29 -18.32
CA THR A 61 -4.82 -18.70 -19.12
C THR A 61 -5.23 -17.40 -19.81
N SER A 62 -6.51 -17.03 -19.75
CA SER A 62 -7.04 -15.83 -20.38
C SER A 62 -8.03 -15.11 -19.49
N LEU A 63 -8.05 -13.79 -19.60
CA LEU A 63 -9.08 -12.97 -19.00
C LEU A 63 -10.44 -13.19 -19.68
N PRO A 64 -11.56 -13.00 -18.98
CA PRO A 64 -12.86 -12.78 -19.59
C PRO A 64 -12.83 -11.56 -20.52
N ALA A 65 -13.84 -11.43 -21.37
CA ALA A 65 -14.05 -10.20 -22.12
C ALA A 65 -14.19 -9.02 -21.16
N TYR A 66 -13.56 -7.88 -21.49
CA TYR A 66 -13.46 -6.73 -20.58
C TYR A 66 -14.83 -6.14 -20.20
N ASP A 67 -15.85 -6.25 -21.03
CA ASP A 67 -17.22 -5.85 -20.76
C ASP A 67 -17.89 -6.66 -19.63
N ARG A 68 -17.28 -7.75 -19.21
CA ARG A 68 -17.70 -8.58 -18.07
C ARG A 68 -16.97 -8.25 -16.78
N LEU A 69 -16.07 -7.30 -16.80
CA LEU A 69 -15.26 -6.89 -15.65
C LEU A 69 -15.54 -5.43 -15.28
N ASP A 70 -15.49 -5.15 -14.01
CA ASP A 70 -15.59 -3.80 -13.47
C ASP A 70 -14.24 -3.33 -12.95
N ALA A 71 -13.33 -4.26 -12.58
CA ALA A 71 -11.96 -3.95 -12.17
C ALA A 71 -10.98 -5.08 -12.48
N ILE A 72 -9.69 -4.71 -12.67
CA ILE A 72 -8.57 -5.65 -12.80
C ILE A 72 -7.47 -5.29 -11.81
N PHE A 73 -6.95 -6.31 -11.13
CA PHE A 73 -5.72 -6.21 -10.37
C PHE A 73 -4.58 -6.83 -11.19
N ALA A 74 -3.71 -5.98 -11.71
CA ALA A 74 -2.53 -6.37 -12.48
C ALA A 74 -1.35 -6.57 -11.53
N VAL A 75 -1.03 -7.82 -11.22
CA VAL A 75 0.02 -8.13 -10.25
C VAL A 75 1.41 -7.98 -10.86
N ASP A 76 1.66 -8.58 -12.02
CA ASP A 76 2.98 -8.52 -12.68
C ASP A 76 2.95 -7.69 -13.97
N GLU A 77 1.96 -7.88 -14.83
CA GLU A 77 1.89 -7.26 -16.14
C GLU A 77 0.52 -6.64 -16.40
N ILE A 78 0.50 -5.53 -17.11
CA ILE A 78 -0.72 -4.90 -17.58
C ILE A 78 -1.25 -5.72 -18.76
N PRO A 79 -2.51 -6.18 -18.71
CA PRO A 79 -3.10 -6.91 -19.82
C PRO A 79 -3.15 -6.09 -21.11
N ALA A 80 -2.83 -6.71 -22.24
CA ALA A 80 -2.88 -6.06 -23.54
C ALA A 80 -4.32 -5.63 -23.89
N GLY A 81 -4.45 -4.44 -24.50
CA GLY A 81 -5.76 -3.92 -24.92
C GLY A 81 -6.68 -3.54 -23.76
N LEU A 82 -6.14 -3.22 -22.59
CA LEU A 82 -6.90 -2.74 -21.44
C LEU A 82 -7.69 -1.47 -21.84
N PRO A 83 -9.03 -1.45 -21.68
CA PRO A 83 -9.83 -0.25 -21.96
C PRO A 83 -9.54 0.88 -20.97
N ASP A 84 -9.55 2.14 -21.46
CA ASP A 84 -9.28 3.32 -20.64
C ASP A 84 -10.33 3.57 -19.56
N ASP A 85 -11.56 3.08 -19.74
CA ASP A 85 -12.68 3.24 -18.81
C ASP A 85 -12.80 2.11 -17.78
N LEU A 86 -12.10 0.99 -17.97
CA LEU A 86 -12.05 -0.11 -17.00
C LEU A 86 -11.13 0.25 -15.83
N VAL A 87 -11.59 0.05 -14.60
CA VAL A 87 -10.73 0.27 -13.44
C VAL A 87 -9.59 -0.76 -13.41
N ALA A 88 -8.35 -0.26 -13.29
CA ALA A 88 -7.19 -1.13 -13.18
C ALA A 88 -6.23 -0.66 -12.07
N ILE A 89 -5.79 -1.60 -11.27
CA ILE A 89 -4.86 -1.39 -10.19
C ILE A 89 -3.63 -2.29 -10.40
N ALA A 90 -2.47 -1.68 -10.65
CA ALA A 90 -1.21 -2.41 -10.78
C ALA A 90 -0.49 -2.48 -9.42
N LEU A 91 0.12 -3.63 -9.10
CA LEU A 91 0.95 -3.81 -7.92
C LEU A 91 2.43 -3.46 -8.20
N HIS A 92 2.70 -2.78 -9.27
CA HIS A 92 4.01 -2.29 -9.69
C HIS A 92 3.84 -0.94 -10.39
N LYS A 93 4.93 -0.18 -10.50
CA LYS A 93 4.91 1.15 -11.15
C LYS A 93 4.49 1.04 -12.61
N VAL A 94 3.55 1.90 -13.00
CA VAL A 94 3.12 2.10 -14.39
C VAL A 94 3.14 3.59 -14.68
N ASP A 95 3.90 3.99 -15.71
CA ASP A 95 4.00 5.39 -16.08
C ASP A 95 2.65 5.95 -16.58
N GLY A 96 2.31 7.14 -16.14
CA GLY A 96 1.04 7.79 -16.48
C GLY A 96 -0.17 7.38 -15.61
N TRP A 97 -0.04 6.33 -14.78
CA TRP A 97 -1.08 5.96 -13.84
C TRP A 97 -0.99 6.75 -12.54
N VAL A 98 -2.11 6.88 -11.82
CA VAL A 98 -2.13 7.58 -10.54
C VAL A 98 -1.32 6.78 -9.49
N TYR A 99 -0.45 7.48 -8.77
CA TYR A 99 0.27 6.92 -7.63
C TYR A 99 -0.72 6.59 -6.51
N GLY A 100 -0.93 5.31 -6.24
CA GLY A 100 -1.97 4.75 -5.39
C GLY A 100 -1.63 4.81 -3.90
N LEU A 101 -1.23 5.97 -3.42
CA LEU A 101 -1.10 6.29 -2.00
C LEU A 101 -2.23 7.26 -1.63
N PRO A 102 -3.35 6.79 -1.03
CA PRO A 102 -4.49 7.63 -0.72
C PRO A 102 -4.15 8.82 0.18
N GLU A 103 -3.21 8.67 1.10
CA GLU A 103 -2.74 9.75 1.97
C GLU A 103 -2.15 10.94 1.19
N LEU A 104 -1.66 10.69 -0.03
CA LEU A 104 -1.16 11.72 -0.94
C LEU A 104 -2.17 12.08 -2.02
N ASN A 105 -2.81 11.08 -2.61
CA ASN A 105 -3.56 11.21 -3.88
C ASN A 105 -5.05 10.86 -3.75
N ARG A 106 -5.67 11.04 -2.57
CA ARG A 106 -7.10 10.77 -2.37
C ARG A 106 -7.97 11.48 -3.42
N LYS A 107 -7.67 12.76 -3.67
CA LYS A 107 -8.48 13.59 -4.58
C LYS A 107 -8.54 13.06 -6.02
N PRO A 108 -7.44 12.74 -6.72
CA PRO A 108 -7.52 12.13 -8.05
C PRO A 108 -8.20 10.75 -8.02
N LEU A 109 -7.96 9.93 -6.99
CA LEU A 109 -8.56 8.59 -6.86
C LEU A 109 -10.09 8.65 -6.76
N VAL A 110 -10.67 9.62 -6.03
CA VAL A 110 -12.13 9.75 -5.88
C VAL A 110 -12.79 10.57 -7.01
N ARG A 111 -12.01 11.26 -7.85
CA ARG A 111 -12.54 12.18 -8.87
C ARG A 111 -12.48 11.66 -10.30
N GLY A 112 -12.44 10.36 -10.48
CA GLY A 112 -12.60 9.75 -11.79
C GLY A 112 -11.34 9.16 -12.41
N ALA A 113 -10.24 9.00 -11.67
CA ALA A 113 -9.17 8.14 -12.12
C ALA A 113 -9.70 6.73 -12.37
N ARG A 114 -9.17 6.07 -13.40
CA ARG A 114 -9.49 4.68 -13.72
C ARG A 114 -8.32 3.75 -13.48
N HIS A 115 -7.12 4.30 -13.58
CA HIS A 115 -5.88 3.52 -13.45
C HIS A 115 -5.03 4.06 -12.32
N ALA A 116 -4.58 3.17 -11.44
CA ALA A 116 -3.66 3.48 -10.36
C ALA A 116 -2.63 2.36 -10.18
N PHE A 117 -1.43 2.70 -9.71
CA PHE A 117 -0.45 1.71 -9.31
C PHE A 117 -0.10 1.85 -7.84
N ILE A 118 0.14 0.72 -7.18
CA ILE A 118 0.48 0.68 -5.76
C ILE A 118 1.98 0.94 -5.60
N PRO A 119 2.37 1.89 -4.71
CA PRO A 119 3.76 2.12 -4.36
C PRO A 119 4.44 0.87 -3.80
N SER A 120 5.77 0.86 -3.80
CA SER A 120 6.49 -0.14 -3.01
C SER A 120 6.12 -0.05 -1.52
N ALA A 121 6.16 -1.18 -0.82
CA ALA A 121 5.85 -1.22 0.61
C ALA A 121 6.77 -0.28 1.41
N GLU A 122 8.05 -0.25 1.06
CA GLU A 122 9.04 0.64 1.66
C GLU A 122 8.71 2.12 1.41
N ALA A 123 8.35 2.50 0.16
CA ALA A 123 7.96 3.87 -0.14
C ALA A 123 6.68 4.27 0.61
N THR A 124 5.71 3.37 0.73
CA THR A 124 4.52 3.59 1.56
C THR A 124 4.88 3.84 3.02
N ALA A 125 5.76 2.99 3.61
CA ALA A 125 6.19 3.11 5.00
C ALA A 125 6.94 4.42 5.28
N VAL A 126 7.82 4.83 4.37
CA VAL A 126 8.68 6.02 4.54
C VAL A 126 7.94 7.31 4.19
N ALA A 127 7.24 7.35 3.06
CA ALA A 127 6.58 8.59 2.63
C ALA A 127 5.41 8.96 3.54
N THR A 128 4.54 8.03 3.89
CA THR A 128 3.31 8.31 4.66
C THR A 128 3.56 9.19 5.89
N PRO A 129 4.47 8.85 6.83
CA PRO A 129 4.69 9.66 8.03
C PRO A 129 5.34 11.03 7.76
N LEU A 130 5.95 11.21 6.60
CA LEU A 130 6.60 12.47 6.20
C LEU A 130 5.67 13.42 5.42
N LEU A 131 4.52 12.93 4.90
CA LEU A 131 3.58 13.76 4.13
C LEU A 131 3.08 14.99 4.91
N PRO A 132 2.71 14.94 6.21
CA PRO A 132 2.30 16.14 6.96
C PRO A 132 3.40 17.18 7.05
N LEU A 133 4.66 16.75 7.20
CA LEU A 133 5.82 17.66 7.26
C LEU A 133 6.07 18.30 5.88
N ALA A 134 5.97 17.51 4.80
CA ALA A 134 6.07 18.02 3.43
C ALA A 134 4.95 19.02 3.11
N ALA A 135 3.71 18.73 3.49
CA ALA A 135 2.56 19.61 3.27
C ALA A 135 2.72 20.97 3.98
N ASN A 136 3.48 21.01 5.08
CA ASN A 136 3.78 22.23 5.83
C ASN A 136 5.19 22.80 5.52
N LEU A 137 5.84 22.38 4.43
CA LEU A 137 7.14 22.85 3.94
C LEU A 137 8.27 22.72 4.99
N MET A 138 8.23 21.66 5.80
CA MET A 138 9.14 21.47 6.94
C MET A 138 10.33 20.57 6.62
N LEU A 139 10.36 19.89 5.49
CA LEU A 139 11.47 19.02 5.11
C LEU A 139 12.66 19.87 4.63
N LYS A 140 13.84 19.59 5.17
CA LYS A 140 15.08 20.32 4.84
C LYS A 140 16.27 19.36 4.81
N GLY A 141 17.14 19.53 3.80
CA GLY A 141 18.38 18.77 3.68
C GLY A 141 18.15 17.27 3.52
N PRO A 142 19.23 16.48 3.57
CA PRO A 142 19.12 15.04 3.41
C PRO A 142 18.39 14.39 4.56
N LEU A 143 17.53 13.44 4.26
CA LEU A 143 16.81 12.62 5.23
C LEU A 143 17.47 11.24 5.30
N LYS A 144 17.96 10.88 6.48
CA LYS A 144 18.48 9.56 6.80
C LYS A 144 17.33 8.72 7.37
N VAL A 145 16.92 7.71 6.62
CA VAL A 145 15.80 6.85 6.99
C VAL A 145 16.33 5.46 7.31
N THR A 146 16.07 4.96 8.51
CA THR A 146 16.28 3.55 8.84
C THR A 146 14.99 2.80 8.56
N VAL A 147 15.09 1.73 7.77
CA VAL A 147 13.99 0.81 7.47
C VAL A 147 14.34 -0.55 8.04
N GLU A 148 13.53 -1.05 8.96
CA GLU A 148 13.69 -2.37 9.57
C GLU A 148 12.54 -3.26 9.11
N GLU A 149 12.86 -4.33 8.38
CA GLU A 149 11.88 -5.21 7.75
C GLU A 149 11.88 -6.58 8.43
N GLY A 150 10.67 -7.08 8.70
CA GLY A 150 10.48 -8.46 9.11
C GLY A 150 10.89 -9.44 8.01
N GLU A 151 11.04 -10.71 8.38
CA GLU A 151 11.49 -11.76 7.46
C GLU A 151 10.68 -11.81 6.16
N LEU A 152 9.33 -11.72 6.25
CA LEU A 152 8.44 -11.79 5.09
C LEU A 152 8.37 -10.48 4.30
N ASP A 153 8.53 -9.34 4.97
CA ASP A 153 8.49 -8.02 4.32
C ASP A 153 9.77 -7.76 3.53
N GLY A 154 10.92 -8.26 4.01
CA GLY A 154 12.20 -8.16 3.31
C GLY A 154 12.27 -8.93 1.98
N GLU A 155 11.27 -9.76 1.67
CA GLU A 155 11.13 -10.43 0.36
C GLU A 155 10.40 -9.54 -0.68
N LEU A 156 9.83 -8.40 -0.26
CA LEU A 156 9.15 -7.48 -1.16
C LEU A 156 10.13 -6.67 -2.00
N PRO A 157 9.69 -6.17 -3.19
CA PRO A 157 10.48 -5.23 -3.96
C PRO A 157 10.84 -3.99 -3.14
N GLN A 158 12.12 -3.65 -3.11
CA GLN A 158 12.61 -2.49 -2.39
C GLN A 158 12.14 -1.18 -3.06
N GLY A 159 11.78 -0.21 -2.23
CA GLY A 159 11.53 1.16 -2.67
C GLY A 159 12.81 1.88 -3.09
N THR A 160 12.67 2.96 -3.81
CA THR A 160 13.78 3.79 -4.22
C THR A 160 13.75 5.16 -3.56
N ALA A 161 14.91 5.75 -3.34
CA ALA A 161 15.02 7.14 -2.88
C ALA A 161 14.27 8.11 -3.82
N THR A 162 14.29 7.82 -5.13
CA THR A 162 13.57 8.61 -6.13
C THR A 162 12.07 8.52 -5.92
N GLU A 163 11.50 7.31 -5.75
CA GLU A 163 10.07 7.11 -5.53
C GLU A 163 9.58 7.87 -4.29
N ILE A 164 10.32 7.74 -3.17
CA ILE A 164 10.00 8.44 -1.92
C ILE A 164 10.12 9.95 -2.10
N GLY A 165 11.23 10.41 -2.69
CA GLY A 165 11.47 11.83 -2.95
C GLY A 165 10.40 12.46 -3.85
N ASP A 166 9.94 11.75 -4.88
CA ASP A 166 8.86 12.22 -5.77
C ASP A 166 7.53 12.36 -5.02
N ALA A 167 7.19 11.41 -4.14
CA ALA A 167 6.02 11.49 -3.30
C ALA A 167 6.06 12.72 -2.36
N LEU A 168 7.21 13.00 -1.75
CA LEU A 168 7.38 14.17 -0.87
C LEU A 168 7.36 15.48 -1.66
N ARG A 169 8.03 15.53 -2.83
CA ARG A 169 8.05 16.72 -3.70
C ARG A 169 6.68 17.05 -4.30
N ALA A 170 5.78 16.10 -4.39
CA ALA A 170 4.40 16.37 -4.79
C ALA A 170 3.68 17.36 -3.84
N LEU A 171 4.08 17.40 -2.56
CA LEU A 171 3.56 18.36 -1.56
C LEU A 171 4.54 19.51 -1.29
N GLN A 172 5.84 19.25 -1.33
CA GLN A 172 6.89 20.25 -1.11
C GLN A 172 7.86 20.25 -2.29
N SER A 173 7.50 20.98 -3.36
CA SER A 173 8.34 21.06 -4.59
C SER A 173 9.73 21.64 -4.34
N SER A 174 9.89 22.42 -3.27
CA SER A 174 11.18 22.98 -2.83
C SER A 174 12.06 21.99 -2.06
N PHE A 175 11.60 20.77 -1.81
CA PHE A 175 12.42 19.77 -1.14
C PHE A 175 13.47 19.19 -2.12
N ASP A 176 14.72 19.54 -1.90
CA ASP A 176 15.89 19.16 -2.71
C ASP A 176 16.81 18.17 -2.00
N GLY A 177 16.46 17.75 -0.77
CA GLY A 177 17.28 16.85 0.03
C GLY A 177 17.31 15.42 -0.51
N ASP A 178 18.47 14.77 -0.37
CA ASP A 178 18.63 13.36 -0.67
C ASP A 178 17.89 12.48 0.33
N ILE A 179 17.32 11.37 -0.11
CA ILE A 179 16.79 10.31 0.73
C ILE A 179 17.86 9.21 0.83
N ILE A 180 18.39 9.02 2.03
CA ILE A 180 19.42 8.00 2.31
C ILE A 180 18.75 6.88 3.12
N ILE A 181 18.59 5.71 2.50
CA ILE A 181 17.90 4.58 3.11
C ILE A 181 18.93 3.60 3.68
N GLU A 182 18.85 3.40 5.00
CA GLU A 182 19.60 2.37 5.72
C GLU A 182 18.67 1.21 6.04
N ARG A 183 18.87 0.08 5.37
CA ARG A 183 18.02 -1.11 5.55
C ARG A 183 18.62 -2.05 6.58
N ARG A 184 17.76 -2.57 7.45
CA ARG A 184 18.12 -3.53 8.49
C ARG A 184 17.09 -4.66 8.52
N LYS A 185 17.54 -5.85 8.89
CA LYS A 185 16.64 -6.96 9.16
C LYS A 185 16.09 -6.82 10.59
N GLY A 186 14.77 -6.75 10.71
CA GLY A 186 14.06 -6.79 11.98
C GLY A 186 14.10 -8.19 12.60
N GLN A 187 13.94 -8.27 13.92
CA GLN A 187 13.90 -9.53 14.66
C GLN A 187 12.46 -10.08 14.82
N TRP A 188 11.62 -9.80 13.85
CA TRP A 188 10.22 -10.20 13.78
C TRP A 188 9.90 -10.80 12.42
N ARG A 189 8.79 -11.52 12.37
CA ARG A 189 8.42 -12.24 11.16
C ARG A 189 7.80 -11.34 10.10
N ARG A 190 7.01 -10.31 10.50
CA ARG A 190 6.17 -9.53 9.62
C ARG A 190 6.05 -8.09 10.10
N GLY A 191 6.04 -7.15 9.18
CA GLY A 191 5.94 -5.71 9.43
C GLY A 191 7.22 -4.97 9.07
N THR A 192 7.05 -3.75 8.62
CA THR A 192 8.11 -2.80 8.28
C THR A 192 8.01 -1.62 9.25
N VAL A 193 9.10 -1.35 9.96
CA VAL A 193 9.24 -0.20 10.87
C VAL A 193 10.22 0.78 10.26
N VAL A 194 9.85 2.05 10.26
CA VAL A 194 10.71 3.14 9.76
C VAL A 194 10.97 4.17 10.83
N THR A 195 12.17 4.74 10.83
CA THR A 195 12.57 5.83 11.72
C THR A 195 13.44 6.82 10.98
N THR A 196 13.16 8.10 11.13
CA THR A 196 14.01 9.19 10.63
C THR A 196 13.96 10.39 11.57
N ASP A 197 15.08 11.08 11.71
CA ASP A 197 15.16 12.34 12.45
C ASP A 197 15.13 13.49 11.43
N VAL A 198 14.11 14.36 11.57
CA VAL A 198 13.92 15.52 10.69
C VAL A 198 14.34 16.78 11.44
N PRO A 199 15.34 17.52 10.94
CA PRO A 199 15.71 18.83 11.53
C PRO A 199 14.53 19.79 11.49
N CYS A 200 14.02 20.17 12.67
CA CYS A 200 12.85 21.01 12.79
C CYS A 200 12.90 21.79 14.11
N SER A 201 12.48 23.06 14.09
CA SER A 201 12.37 23.92 15.29
C SER A 201 10.94 23.99 15.83
N VAL A 202 9.99 23.33 15.19
CA VAL A 202 8.59 23.31 15.62
C VAL A 202 8.42 22.31 16.76
N ALA A 203 7.59 22.63 17.74
CA ALA A 203 7.33 21.76 18.89
C ALA A 203 6.60 20.47 18.45
N VAL A 204 6.84 19.37 19.16
CA VAL A 204 6.22 18.07 18.88
C VAL A 204 4.70 18.15 18.89
N ASP A 205 4.11 18.83 19.86
CA ASP A 205 2.65 18.96 19.98
C ASP A 205 2.03 19.65 18.78
N GLU A 206 2.73 20.62 18.19
CA GLU A 206 2.27 21.28 16.97
C GLU A 206 2.39 20.34 15.74
N ILE A 207 3.46 19.56 15.65
CA ILE A 207 3.62 18.55 14.60
C ILE A 207 2.52 17.48 14.73
N ASP A 208 2.24 17.00 15.94
CA ASP A 208 1.18 16.02 16.20
C ASP A 208 -0.20 16.57 15.78
N ARG A 209 -0.48 17.84 16.09
CA ARG A 209 -1.70 18.52 15.66
C ARG A 209 -1.80 18.61 14.14
N LEU A 210 -0.77 19.08 13.46
CA LEU A 210 -0.73 19.19 12.00
C LEU A 210 -0.88 17.81 11.32
N ALA A 211 -0.27 16.78 11.89
CA ALA A 211 -0.39 15.43 11.37
C ALA A 211 -1.81 14.86 11.57
N ARG A 212 -2.44 15.11 12.72
CA ARG A 212 -3.84 14.72 12.94
C ARG A 212 -4.79 15.43 12.00
N ASP A 213 -4.56 16.73 11.77
CA ASP A 213 -5.34 17.50 10.80
C ASP A 213 -5.15 16.95 9.38
N PHE A 214 -3.91 16.62 8.98
CA PHE A 214 -3.59 16.05 7.68
C PHE A 214 -4.24 14.68 7.47
N PHE A 215 -4.19 13.79 8.46
CA PHE A 215 -4.74 12.44 8.37
C PHE A 215 -6.21 12.34 8.80
N GLY A 216 -6.88 13.44 9.10
CA GLY A 216 -8.26 13.45 9.61
C GLY A 216 -9.26 12.67 8.75
N ASP A 217 -9.08 12.70 7.43
CA ASP A 217 -9.90 11.98 6.45
C ASP A 217 -9.30 10.63 6.00
N HIS A 218 -8.17 10.20 6.60
CA HIS A 218 -7.46 8.97 6.22
C HIS A 218 -7.65 7.86 7.26
N ASN A 219 -8.68 7.06 7.04
CA ASN A 219 -9.19 6.09 8.01
C ASN A 219 -8.26 4.90 8.32
N LEU A 220 -7.18 4.71 7.58
CA LEU A 220 -6.21 3.62 7.76
C LEU A 220 -4.85 4.11 8.27
N THR A 221 -4.68 5.42 8.53
CA THR A 221 -3.45 5.98 9.11
C THR A 221 -3.77 6.64 10.44
N HIS A 222 -3.06 6.25 11.49
CA HIS A 222 -3.33 6.67 12.86
C HIS A 222 -2.08 7.22 13.54
N ILE A 223 -2.23 8.39 14.20
CA ILE A 223 -1.19 8.95 15.06
C ILE A 223 -1.30 8.33 16.45
N VAL A 224 -0.20 7.74 16.92
CA VAL A 224 -0.10 7.09 18.23
C VAL A 224 0.90 7.80 19.14
N SER A 225 0.72 7.70 20.44
CA SER A 225 1.55 8.40 21.45
C SER A 225 2.87 7.71 21.76
N ARG A 226 3.08 6.49 21.27
CA ARG A 226 4.30 5.70 21.46
C ARG A 226 4.93 5.35 20.13
N GLN A 227 6.21 4.98 20.13
CA GLN A 227 6.84 4.43 18.95
C GLN A 227 6.10 3.15 18.52
N PRO A 228 5.60 3.07 17.26
CA PRO A 228 4.93 1.88 16.78
C PRO A 228 5.93 0.76 16.53
N MET A 229 5.49 -0.48 16.77
CA MET A 229 6.25 -1.70 16.57
C MET A 229 5.61 -2.53 15.43
N ALA A 230 6.37 -3.47 14.90
CA ALA A 230 5.89 -4.36 13.84
C ALA A 230 4.63 -5.15 14.25
N ASP A 231 4.58 -5.64 15.48
CA ASP A 231 3.46 -6.43 16.00
C ASP A 231 2.17 -5.62 16.13
N ASP A 232 2.26 -4.28 16.26
CA ASP A 232 1.07 -3.41 16.32
C ASP A 232 0.28 -3.39 15.00
N VAL A 233 0.94 -3.70 13.90
CA VAL A 233 0.38 -3.60 12.54
C VAL A 233 0.33 -4.93 11.81
N ALA A 234 0.97 -5.96 12.31
CA ALA A 234 1.00 -7.28 11.69
C ALA A 234 -0.42 -7.76 11.37
N THR A 235 -0.61 -8.22 10.14
CA THR A 235 -1.92 -8.63 9.56
C THR A 235 -2.99 -7.56 9.43
N THR A 236 -2.65 -6.28 9.60
CA THR A 236 -3.62 -5.18 9.46
C THR A 236 -3.41 -4.36 8.19
N ALA A 237 -4.44 -3.60 7.80
CA ALA A 237 -4.37 -2.60 6.74
C ALA A 237 -3.92 -1.20 7.23
N LYS A 238 -3.42 -1.09 8.47
CA LYS A 238 -3.14 0.18 9.14
C LYS A 238 -1.72 0.66 8.90
N SER A 239 -1.54 1.98 8.93
CA SER A 239 -0.28 2.66 9.19
C SER A 239 -0.35 3.31 10.56
N LEU A 240 0.60 3.04 11.43
CA LEU A 240 0.74 3.73 12.72
C LEU A 240 1.94 4.68 12.65
N VAL A 241 1.72 5.92 13.07
CA VAL A 241 2.72 7.00 12.99
C VAL A 241 2.89 7.65 14.36
N ASN A 242 4.13 7.97 14.71
CA ASN A 242 4.47 8.71 15.94
C ASN A 242 5.47 9.81 15.63
N TYR A 243 5.30 10.94 16.31
CA TYR A 243 6.24 12.05 16.32
C TYR A 243 6.72 12.25 17.75
N SER A 244 8.04 12.36 17.93
CA SER A 244 8.65 12.58 19.24
C SER A 244 9.84 13.52 19.13
N ALA A 245 10.22 14.16 20.25
CA ALA A 245 11.38 15.02 20.26
C ALA A 245 12.67 14.21 20.09
N CYS A 246 13.61 14.74 19.32
CA CYS A 246 14.98 14.26 19.27
C CYS A 246 15.96 15.44 19.45
N ARG A 247 17.25 15.14 19.50
CA ARG A 247 18.29 16.14 19.83
C ARG A 247 18.25 17.40 18.93
N ASN A 248 17.95 17.23 17.64
CA ASN A 248 18.04 18.32 16.65
C ASN A 248 16.72 18.52 15.87
N GLY A 249 15.59 18.10 16.43
CA GLY A 249 14.31 18.23 15.74
C GLY A 249 13.29 17.20 16.17
N ILE A 250 12.65 16.60 15.21
CA ILE A 250 11.55 15.64 15.40
C ILE A 250 11.99 14.25 14.91
N ARG A 251 11.84 13.25 15.75
CA ARG A 251 11.89 11.85 15.33
C ARG A 251 10.54 11.45 14.81
N VAL A 252 10.51 10.99 13.57
CA VAL A 252 9.36 10.41 12.90
C VAL A 252 9.52 8.90 12.91
N SER A 253 8.55 8.19 13.44
CA SER A 253 8.53 6.73 13.45
C SER A 253 7.22 6.23 12.88
N ALA A 254 7.25 5.16 12.08
CA ALA A 254 6.02 4.53 11.61
C ALA A 254 6.20 3.02 11.48
N ALA A 255 5.06 2.32 11.49
CA ALA A 255 5.01 0.89 11.20
C ALA A 255 3.83 0.59 10.28
N ILE A 256 4.04 -0.33 9.34
CA ILE A 256 3.02 -0.92 8.47
C ILE A 256 3.25 -2.42 8.35
N ASP A 257 2.21 -3.14 7.96
CA ASP A 257 2.37 -4.47 7.38
C ASP A 257 2.68 -4.31 5.88
N GLY A 258 3.91 -4.58 5.45
CA GLY A 258 4.35 -4.39 4.07
C GLY A 258 3.57 -5.25 3.08
N LEU A 259 3.15 -6.46 3.48
CA LEU A 259 2.39 -7.39 2.65
C LEU A 259 0.91 -6.98 2.49
N LEU A 260 0.37 -6.20 3.44
CA LEU A 260 -1.00 -5.68 3.40
C LEU A 260 -1.04 -4.19 3.11
N LYS A 261 -0.76 -3.32 4.10
CA LYS A 261 -0.78 -1.86 3.91
C LYS A 261 0.20 -1.43 2.82
N GLY A 262 1.33 -2.11 2.71
CA GLY A 262 2.31 -1.86 1.64
C GLY A 262 1.92 -2.47 0.28
N GLN A 263 0.93 -3.36 0.17
CA GLN A 263 0.62 -4.06 -1.07
C GLN A 263 -0.87 -4.42 -1.22
N ALA A 264 -1.31 -5.57 -0.68
CA ALA A 264 -2.63 -6.13 -1.01
C ALA A 264 -3.80 -5.29 -0.47
N SER A 265 -3.76 -4.84 0.78
CA SER A 265 -4.83 -4.01 1.32
C SER A 265 -4.80 -2.59 0.77
N GLN A 266 -3.63 -2.08 0.39
CA GLN A 266 -3.51 -0.81 -0.33
C GLN A 266 -4.22 -0.89 -1.69
N ALA A 267 -4.05 -2.01 -2.43
CA ALA A 267 -4.74 -2.21 -3.70
C ALA A 267 -6.27 -2.23 -3.54
N VAL A 268 -6.78 -2.91 -2.51
CA VAL A 268 -8.22 -2.90 -2.19
C VAL A 268 -8.69 -1.51 -1.75
N HIS A 269 -7.91 -0.79 -0.94
CA HIS A 269 -8.21 0.58 -0.54
C HIS A 269 -8.33 1.51 -1.77
N VAL A 270 -7.39 1.42 -2.70
CA VAL A 270 -7.43 2.18 -3.95
C VAL A 270 -8.64 1.79 -4.79
N MET A 271 -8.96 0.50 -4.93
CA MET A 271 -10.17 0.02 -5.62
C MET A 271 -11.43 0.63 -5.00
N ASN A 272 -11.53 0.65 -3.67
CA ASN A 272 -12.68 1.24 -2.97
C ASN A 272 -12.88 2.71 -3.36
N LEU A 273 -11.80 3.49 -3.37
CA LEU A 273 -11.85 4.91 -3.76
C LEU A 273 -12.23 5.10 -5.23
N LEU A 274 -11.66 4.32 -6.15
CA LEU A 274 -11.95 4.37 -7.57
C LEU A 274 -13.42 4.02 -7.89
N HIS A 275 -14.05 3.18 -7.07
CA HIS A 275 -15.47 2.82 -7.17
C HIS A 275 -16.40 3.65 -6.27
N GLY A 276 -15.89 4.64 -5.54
CA GLY A 276 -16.69 5.47 -4.64
C GLY A 276 -17.23 4.74 -3.40
N LEU A 277 -16.60 3.64 -3.01
CA LEU A 277 -16.92 2.90 -1.80
C LEU A 277 -16.27 3.54 -0.56
N GLN A 278 -16.71 3.14 0.62
CA GLN A 278 -16.02 3.47 1.86
C GLN A 278 -14.61 2.86 1.88
N GLU A 279 -13.61 3.64 2.27
CA GLU A 279 -12.20 3.26 2.28
C GLU A 279 -11.92 1.94 3.00
N LYS A 280 -12.59 1.70 4.15
CA LYS A 280 -12.39 0.51 5.00
C LYS A 280 -13.15 -0.72 4.57
N THR A 281 -14.02 -0.64 3.56
CA THR A 281 -14.82 -1.79 3.13
C THR A 281 -13.91 -2.97 2.80
N GLY A 282 -14.15 -4.12 3.39
CA GLY A 282 -13.33 -5.32 3.25
C GLY A 282 -11.95 -5.26 3.91
N LEU A 283 -11.61 -4.18 4.63
CA LEU A 283 -10.28 -3.94 5.22
C LEU A 283 -10.26 -3.87 6.76
N TYR A 284 -11.36 -4.23 7.40
CA TYR A 284 -11.37 -4.36 8.85
C TYR A 284 -10.69 -5.67 9.27
N LEU A 285 -9.39 -5.58 9.49
CA LEU A 285 -8.52 -6.70 9.85
C LEU A 285 -8.03 -6.48 11.28
N PRO A 286 -8.42 -7.31 12.27
CA PRO A 286 -7.82 -7.25 13.60
C PRO A 286 -6.35 -7.63 13.54
N ALA A 287 -5.54 -7.03 14.42
CA ALA A 287 -4.16 -7.48 14.58
C ALA A 287 -4.15 -8.92 15.09
N SER A 288 -3.22 -9.73 14.58
CA SER A 288 -2.97 -11.07 15.15
C SER A 288 -2.22 -10.92 16.47
N GLU A 289 -2.65 -11.64 17.49
CA GLU A 289 -1.92 -11.80 18.76
C GLU A 289 -0.61 -12.55 18.56
#